data_b39c5f99822b7a5f9b67e7b739406fce
#
_entry.id   b39c5f99822b7a5f9b67e7b739406fce
#
_cell.length_a   1.000
_cell.length_b   1.000
_cell.length_c   1.000
_cell.angle_alpha   90.00
_cell.angle_beta   90.00
_cell.angle_gamma   90.00
#
_symmetry.space_group_name_H-M   'P 1'
#
loop_
_entity.id
_entity.type
_entity.pdbx_description
1 polymer ?
#
loop_
_entity_poly.entity_id
_entity_poly.type
_entity_poly.pdbx_seq_one_letter_code
_entity_poly.pdbx_strand_id
1 'polypeptide(L)'
;MLQAGHDILRLRAAVTAADQVGKVEARGWDVTQKKPLSSVSPAEENSGFAIGDTPGGAAGKFPAGKRVETSTPYDTSAEVKFASDALAEDVTAAFAEVEVVALGNTKLRPGVPVTLTDTGEPFEGKYTATAVRHVFGDGKHYESWVTVSG
;
A
#
# COMPACT_ATOMS: atom_id res chain seq x y z
N MET A 1 -7.48 2.54 -15.76
CA MET A 1 -8.48 3.44 -15.16
C MET A 1 -9.75 2.63 -15.04
N LEU A 2 -10.38 2.67 -13.89
CA LEU A 2 -11.70 2.07 -13.62
C LEU A 2 -12.60 3.18 -13.08
N GLN A 3 -13.77 3.35 -13.68
CA GLN A 3 -14.71 4.43 -13.40
C GLN A 3 -15.98 3.88 -12.77
N ALA A 4 -16.42 4.45 -11.66
CA ALA A 4 -17.71 4.09 -11.06
C ALA A 4 -18.86 4.50 -12.00
N GLY A 5 -19.89 3.65 -12.05
CA GLY A 5 -21.01 3.85 -12.96
C GLY A 5 -20.75 3.49 -14.42
N HIS A 6 -19.51 3.13 -14.80
CA HIS A 6 -19.15 2.68 -16.15
C HIS A 6 -18.49 1.30 -16.14
N ASP A 7 -17.35 1.17 -15.48
CA ASP A 7 -16.57 -0.08 -15.45
C ASP A 7 -16.78 -0.86 -14.15
N ILE A 8 -17.02 -0.16 -13.04
CA ILE A 8 -17.10 -0.76 -11.71
C ILE A 8 -18.54 -1.23 -11.45
N LEU A 9 -18.69 -2.52 -11.22
CA LEU A 9 -19.96 -3.16 -10.85
C LEU A 9 -20.19 -3.11 -9.34
N ARG A 10 -19.13 -3.24 -8.56
CA ARG A 10 -19.15 -3.19 -7.11
C ARG A 10 -17.80 -2.72 -6.59
N LEU A 11 -17.83 -1.91 -5.55
CA LEU A 11 -16.66 -1.44 -4.85
C LEU A 11 -16.86 -1.64 -3.36
N ARG A 12 -15.83 -2.15 -2.68
CA ARG A 12 -15.73 -2.21 -1.25
C ARG A 12 -14.37 -1.65 -0.86
N ALA A 13 -14.37 -0.61 -0.06
CA ALA A 13 -13.15 -0.01 0.44
C ALA A 13 -13.06 -0.18 1.95
N ALA A 14 -11.88 -0.47 2.44
CA ALA A 14 -11.56 -0.55 3.85
C ALA A 14 -10.30 0.25 4.13
N VAL A 15 -10.35 1.06 5.18
CA VAL A 15 -9.18 1.76 5.72
C VAL A 15 -8.92 1.17 7.08
N THR A 16 -7.68 0.77 7.33
CA THR A 16 -7.27 0.23 8.62
C THR A 16 -6.09 1.01 9.17
N ALA A 17 -6.22 1.46 10.42
CA ALA A 17 -5.10 2.00 11.18
C ALA A 17 -4.39 0.92 12.01
N ALA A 18 -4.86 -0.33 11.96
CA ALA A 18 -4.18 -1.45 12.59
C ALA A 18 -2.80 -1.62 11.94
N ASP A 19 -1.80 -1.84 12.77
CA ASP A 19 -0.40 -2.01 12.36
C ASP A 19 0.26 -0.77 11.69
N GLN A 20 -0.44 0.37 11.64
CA GLN A 20 0.16 1.61 11.18
C GLN A 20 1.13 2.17 12.24
N VAL A 21 2.29 2.59 11.77
CA VAL A 21 3.31 3.22 12.60
C VAL A 21 3.76 4.52 11.95
N GLY A 22 4.12 5.51 12.75
CA GLY A 22 4.60 6.78 12.23
C GLY A 22 6.03 6.73 11.67
N LYS A 23 6.80 5.71 12.04
CA LYS A 23 8.22 5.56 11.63
C LYS A 23 8.61 4.10 11.52
N VAL A 24 9.51 3.83 10.59
CA VAL A 24 10.18 2.53 10.45
C VAL A 24 11.67 2.72 10.64
N GLU A 25 12.29 1.90 11.46
CA GLU A 25 13.74 1.87 11.68
C GLU A 25 14.28 0.52 11.22
N ALA A 26 15.22 0.52 10.30
CA ALA A 26 16.05 -0.63 9.99
C ALA A 26 17.38 -0.53 10.69
N ARG A 27 17.88 -1.66 11.17
CA ARG A 27 19.17 -1.76 11.88
C ARG A 27 20.08 -2.77 11.22
N GLY A 28 21.36 -2.50 11.26
CA GLY A 28 22.41 -3.36 10.76
C GLY A 28 23.70 -3.23 11.57
N TRP A 29 24.74 -3.86 11.09
CA TRP A 29 26.05 -3.85 11.72
C TRP A 29 27.17 -3.75 10.68
N ASP A 30 27.96 -2.69 10.73
CA ASP A 30 29.15 -2.53 9.91
C ASP A 30 30.28 -3.41 10.48
N VAL A 31 30.54 -4.50 9.78
CA VAL A 31 31.57 -5.49 10.19
C VAL A 31 32.99 -4.91 10.12
N THR A 32 33.21 -4.00 9.15
CA THR A 32 34.54 -3.40 8.92
C THR A 32 34.87 -2.37 9.99
N GLN A 33 33.90 -1.48 10.28
CA GLN A 33 34.08 -0.42 11.28
C GLN A 33 33.65 -0.85 12.68
N LYS A 34 33.11 -2.06 12.84
CA LYS A 34 32.59 -2.62 14.10
C LYS A 34 31.65 -1.68 14.84
N LYS A 35 30.69 -1.10 14.11
CA LYS A 35 29.70 -0.17 14.67
C LYS A 35 28.28 -0.49 14.22
N PRO A 36 27.27 -0.12 15.03
CA PRO A 36 25.90 -0.29 14.64
C PRO A 36 25.54 0.68 13.50
N LEU A 37 24.68 0.20 12.60
CA LEU A 37 24.04 0.97 11.56
C LEU A 37 22.55 1.10 11.88
N SER A 38 21.98 2.26 11.65
CA SER A 38 20.54 2.44 11.72
C SER A 38 20.06 3.52 10.74
N SER A 39 18.89 3.32 10.19
CA SER A 39 18.17 4.33 9.41
C SER A 39 16.71 4.36 9.82
N VAL A 40 16.16 5.55 9.91
CA VAL A 40 14.74 5.77 10.24
C VAL A 40 14.08 6.49 9.09
N SER A 41 13.03 5.87 8.54
CA SER A 41 12.21 6.49 7.50
C SER A 41 10.82 6.78 8.06
N PRO A 42 10.27 7.98 7.82
CA PRO A 42 8.90 8.28 8.19
C PRO A 42 7.96 7.40 7.34
N ALA A 43 6.93 6.85 7.97
CA ALA A 43 5.83 6.22 7.26
C ALA A 43 4.82 7.30 6.88
N GLU A 44 5.27 8.22 6.00
CA GLU A 44 4.48 9.33 5.52
C GLU A 44 3.98 9.00 4.12
N GLU A 45 2.72 9.33 3.90
CA GLU A 45 1.99 9.51 2.64
C GLU A 45 2.50 8.77 1.41
N ASN A 46 1.81 7.73 1.04
CA ASN A 46 1.67 7.48 -0.39
C ASN A 46 0.65 8.51 -0.93
N SER A 47 1.12 9.44 -1.76
CA SER A 47 0.42 10.62 -2.25
C SER A 47 -0.77 10.33 -3.19
N GLY A 48 -1.34 9.13 -3.12
CA GLY A 48 -2.47 8.69 -3.93
C GLY A 48 -3.83 8.83 -3.27
N PHE A 49 -3.88 9.03 -1.96
CA PHE A 49 -5.14 9.10 -1.22
C PHE A 49 -5.57 10.53 -0.96
N ALA A 50 -6.78 10.86 -1.41
CA ALA A 50 -7.48 12.06 -1.01
C ALA A 50 -8.31 11.86 0.28
N ILE A 51 -7.99 10.84 1.09
CA ILE A 51 -8.59 10.73 2.42
C ILE A 51 -8.01 11.87 3.24
N GLY A 52 -8.87 12.68 3.84
CA GLY A 52 -8.47 13.86 4.62
C GLY A 52 -7.59 13.59 5.85
N ASP A 53 -7.17 12.35 6.04
CA ASP A 53 -6.18 11.88 6.99
C ASP A 53 -5.17 10.97 6.26
N THR A 54 -3.91 11.29 6.40
CA THR A 54 -2.82 10.46 5.91
C THR A 54 -2.56 9.28 6.85
N PRO A 55 -1.93 8.18 6.39
CA PRO A 55 -1.49 7.11 7.27
C PRO A 55 -0.72 7.63 8.50
N GLY A 56 0.21 8.55 8.29
CA GLY A 56 0.96 9.21 9.37
C GLY A 56 0.08 10.06 10.27
N GLY A 57 -0.91 10.78 9.71
CA GLY A 57 -1.90 11.56 10.47
C GLY A 57 -2.84 10.67 11.28
N ALA A 58 -3.29 9.56 10.72
CA ALA A 58 -4.09 8.57 11.44
C ALA A 58 -3.28 7.88 12.55
N ALA A 59 -2.04 7.50 12.28
CA ALA A 59 -1.13 6.94 13.29
C ALA A 59 -0.79 7.95 14.40
N GLY A 60 -0.76 9.25 14.09
CA GLY A 60 -0.52 10.33 15.06
C GLY A 60 -1.66 10.55 16.07
N LYS A 61 -2.87 10.07 15.76
CA LYS A 61 -4.02 10.08 16.68
C LYS A 61 -3.97 8.96 17.73
N PHE A 62 -3.15 7.95 17.49
CA PHE A 62 -2.84 6.87 18.41
C PHE A 62 -1.38 7.01 18.84
N PRO A 63 -0.94 6.45 20.00
CA PRO A 63 0.46 6.46 20.36
C PRO A 63 1.26 5.84 19.22
N ALA A 64 1.93 6.68 18.44
CA ALA A 64 2.63 6.29 17.24
C ALA A 64 3.74 5.31 17.58
N GLY A 65 3.52 4.05 17.33
CA GLY A 65 4.53 3.02 17.41
C GLY A 65 5.64 3.27 16.39
N LYS A 66 6.81 2.75 16.70
CA LYS A 66 7.92 2.64 15.76
C LYS A 66 8.11 1.16 15.44
N ARG A 67 8.07 0.81 14.17
CA ARG A 67 8.45 -0.54 13.71
C ARG A 67 9.96 -0.61 13.59
N VAL A 68 10.56 -1.63 14.20
CA VAL A 68 12.01 -1.85 14.13
C VAL A 68 12.26 -3.17 13.42
N GLU A 69 13.05 -3.12 12.33
CA GLU A 69 13.45 -4.28 11.57
C GLU A 69 14.91 -4.62 11.90
N THR A 70 15.13 -5.86 12.35
CA THR A 70 16.44 -6.37 12.76
C THR A 70 16.72 -7.78 12.24
N SER A 71 15.77 -8.37 11.49
CA SER A 71 15.87 -9.78 11.08
C SER A 71 16.86 -9.99 9.94
N THR A 72 17.13 -8.95 9.16
CA THR A 72 18.05 -9.02 8.02
C THR A 72 19.41 -8.42 8.40
N PRO A 73 20.51 -9.14 8.15
CA PRO A 73 21.85 -8.68 8.48
C PRO A 73 22.38 -7.67 7.44
N TYR A 74 21.94 -6.42 7.54
CA TYR A 74 22.48 -5.34 6.71
C TYR A 74 23.87 -4.94 7.19
N ASP A 75 24.83 -4.77 6.27
CA ASP A 75 26.22 -4.44 6.59
C ASP A 75 26.69 -3.07 6.07
N THR A 76 25.86 -2.39 5.29
CA THR A 76 26.13 -1.04 4.78
C THR A 76 25.03 -0.03 5.13
N SER A 77 25.42 1.23 5.23
CA SER A 77 24.46 2.33 5.46
C SER A 77 23.43 2.48 4.34
N ALA A 78 23.82 2.16 3.10
CA ALA A 78 22.93 2.21 1.96
C ALA A 78 21.82 1.15 2.07
N GLU A 79 22.17 -0.08 2.41
CA GLU A 79 21.20 -1.17 2.59
C GLU A 79 20.22 -0.88 3.71
N VAL A 80 20.70 -0.40 4.87
CA VAL A 80 19.83 -0.01 6.00
C VAL A 80 18.85 1.09 5.59
N LYS A 81 19.34 2.06 4.78
CA LYS A 81 18.47 3.13 4.28
C LYS A 81 17.42 2.59 3.32
N PHE A 82 17.81 1.82 2.32
CA PHE A 82 16.87 1.20 1.37
C PHE A 82 15.82 0.34 2.08
N ALA A 83 16.26 -0.43 3.07
CA ALA A 83 15.36 -1.28 3.85
C ALA A 83 14.34 -0.44 4.65
N SER A 84 14.77 0.64 5.30
CA SER A 84 13.86 1.51 6.05
C SER A 84 12.87 2.23 5.14
N ASP A 85 13.29 2.67 3.96
CA ASP A 85 12.43 3.33 2.97
C ASP A 85 11.39 2.34 2.41
N ALA A 86 11.81 1.15 1.95
CA ALA A 86 10.91 0.12 1.42
C ALA A 86 9.89 -0.37 2.45
N LEU A 87 10.31 -0.60 3.69
CA LEU A 87 9.41 -0.99 4.76
C LEU A 87 8.43 0.12 5.15
N ALA A 88 8.83 1.38 5.06
CA ALA A 88 7.94 2.51 5.27
C ALA A 88 6.87 2.59 4.18
N GLU A 89 7.24 2.36 2.91
CA GLU A 89 6.30 2.24 1.80
C GLU A 89 5.32 1.08 1.99
N ASP A 90 5.80 -0.10 2.38
CA ASP A 90 4.95 -1.28 2.62
C ASP A 90 3.92 -1.02 3.73
N VAL A 91 4.35 -0.40 4.83
CA VAL A 91 3.43 -0.06 5.94
C VAL A 91 2.39 0.96 5.48
N THR A 92 2.79 1.94 4.69
CA THR A 92 1.90 2.96 4.17
C THR A 92 0.90 2.38 3.17
N ALA A 93 1.36 1.51 2.27
CA ALA A 93 0.51 0.85 1.27
C ALA A 93 -0.58 -0.05 1.89
N ALA A 94 -0.34 -0.58 3.09
CA ALA A 94 -1.33 -1.39 3.81
C ALA A 94 -2.46 -0.58 4.47
N PHE A 95 -2.42 0.76 4.42
CA PHE A 95 -3.40 1.63 5.07
C PHE A 95 -4.78 1.53 4.44
N ALA A 96 -4.85 1.43 3.13
CA ALA A 96 -6.12 1.31 2.45
C ALA A 96 -6.11 0.14 1.46
N GLU A 97 -7.14 -0.64 1.55
CA GLU A 97 -7.40 -1.76 0.64
C GLU A 97 -8.76 -1.57 -0.01
N VAL A 98 -8.81 -1.66 -1.32
CA VAL A 98 -10.05 -1.54 -2.07
C VAL A 98 -10.25 -2.79 -2.92
N GLU A 99 -11.39 -3.43 -2.71
CA GLU A 99 -11.86 -4.54 -3.54
C GLU A 99 -12.82 -4.00 -4.60
N VAL A 100 -12.50 -4.23 -5.85
CA VAL A 100 -13.27 -3.78 -7.00
C VAL A 100 -13.71 -4.98 -7.82
N VAL A 101 -15.01 -5.07 -8.10
CA VAL A 101 -15.54 -5.95 -9.15
C VAL A 101 -15.85 -5.07 -10.35
N ALA A 102 -15.16 -5.29 -11.44
CA ALA A 102 -15.29 -4.53 -12.67
C ALA A 102 -15.73 -5.40 -13.84
N LEU A 103 -16.22 -4.77 -14.91
CA LEU A 103 -16.38 -5.42 -16.20
C LEU A 103 -15.05 -6.06 -16.62
N GLY A 104 -15.13 -7.20 -17.31
CA GLY A 104 -13.97 -7.98 -17.68
C GLY A 104 -12.93 -7.20 -18.47
N ASN A 105 -11.72 -7.13 -17.95
CA ASN A 105 -10.61 -6.41 -18.55
C ASN A 105 -9.33 -7.25 -18.46
N THR A 106 -8.89 -7.79 -19.58
CA THR A 106 -7.70 -8.66 -19.68
C THR A 106 -6.37 -7.96 -19.42
N LYS A 107 -6.37 -6.62 -19.35
CA LYS A 107 -5.16 -5.83 -19.03
C LYS A 107 -4.90 -5.73 -17.52
N LEU A 108 -5.90 -6.05 -16.70
CA LEU A 108 -5.73 -6.05 -15.25
C LEU A 108 -4.90 -7.26 -14.83
N ARG A 109 -3.80 -7.02 -14.15
CA ARG A 109 -2.86 -8.02 -13.63
C ARG A 109 -2.27 -7.52 -12.32
N PRO A 110 -1.81 -8.39 -11.43
CA PRO A 110 -1.04 -7.96 -10.25
C PRO A 110 0.18 -7.10 -10.67
N GLY A 111 0.45 -6.06 -9.89
CA GLY A 111 1.53 -5.10 -10.14
C GLY A 111 1.18 -3.97 -11.12
N VAL A 112 -0.01 -3.97 -11.74
CA VAL A 112 -0.40 -2.91 -12.67
C VAL A 112 -1.00 -1.73 -11.90
N PRO A 113 -0.64 -0.46 -12.25
CA PRO A 113 -1.29 0.70 -11.67
C PRO A 113 -2.75 0.80 -12.11
N VAL A 114 -3.64 1.04 -11.17
CA VAL A 114 -5.08 1.20 -11.37
C VAL A 114 -5.51 2.56 -10.81
N THR A 115 -6.14 3.38 -11.65
CA THR A 115 -6.75 4.62 -11.20
C THR A 115 -8.24 4.40 -11.00
N LEU A 116 -8.76 4.72 -9.83
CA LEU A 116 -10.19 4.74 -9.51
C LEU A 116 -10.71 6.17 -9.64
N THR A 117 -11.84 6.32 -10.33
CA THR A 117 -12.50 7.62 -10.54
C THR A 117 -13.99 7.50 -10.29
N ASP A 118 -14.61 8.61 -9.88
CA ASP A 118 -16.05 8.71 -9.56
C ASP A 118 -16.51 7.72 -8.46
N THR A 119 -15.58 7.31 -7.60
CA THR A 119 -15.85 6.40 -6.47
C THR A 119 -16.19 7.13 -5.18
N GLY A 120 -16.10 8.46 -5.19
CA GLY A 120 -16.24 9.36 -4.05
C GLY A 120 -14.87 9.77 -3.50
N GLU A 121 -14.75 11.02 -3.09
CA GLU A 121 -13.48 11.67 -2.73
C GLU A 121 -12.52 10.84 -1.85
N PRO A 122 -12.96 10.08 -0.83
CA PRO A 122 -11.99 9.34 -0.02
C PRO A 122 -11.26 8.23 -0.78
N PHE A 123 -11.82 7.72 -1.88
CA PHE A 123 -11.32 6.52 -2.55
C PHE A 123 -10.92 6.75 -4.01
N GLU A 124 -10.96 7.97 -4.47
CA GLU A 124 -10.43 8.34 -5.77
C GLU A 124 -8.91 8.43 -5.71
N GLY A 125 -8.23 7.86 -6.68
CA GLY A 125 -6.78 7.94 -6.69
C GLY A 125 -6.11 6.86 -7.52
N LYS A 126 -4.79 6.80 -7.37
CA LYS A 126 -3.94 5.81 -8.01
C LYS A 126 -3.58 4.73 -7.00
N TYR A 127 -3.75 3.50 -7.41
CA TYR A 127 -3.51 2.30 -6.62
C TYR A 127 -2.64 1.33 -7.40
N THR A 128 -2.12 0.33 -6.72
CA THR A 128 -1.49 -0.82 -7.34
C THR A 128 -2.37 -2.04 -7.17
N ALA A 129 -2.64 -2.78 -8.25
CA ALA A 129 -3.34 -4.04 -8.17
C ALA A 129 -2.47 -5.08 -7.45
N THR A 130 -2.92 -5.56 -6.31
CA THR A 130 -2.21 -6.59 -5.53
C THR A 130 -2.68 -7.99 -5.90
N ALA A 131 -3.97 -8.15 -6.17
CA ALA A 131 -4.53 -9.40 -6.65
C ALA A 131 -5.56 -9.15 -7.75
N VAL A 132 -5.60 -10.04 -8.74
CA VAL A 132 -6.58 -10.00 -9.82
C VAL A 132 -7.11 -11.40 -10.07
N ARG A 133 -8.43 -11.52 -10.14
CA ARG A 133 -9.14 -12.74 -10.46
C ARG A 133 -10.09 -12.48 -11.62
N HIS A 134 -9.93 -13.20 -12.71
CA HIS A 134 -10.81 -13.16 -13.85
C HIS A 134 -11.88 -14.24 -13.72
N VAL A 135 -13.15 -13.87 -13.78
CA VAL A 135 -14.29 -14.77 -13.61
C VAL A 135 -15.08 -14.83 -14.90
N PHE A 136 -15.19 -16.02 -15.44
CA PHE A 136 -16.04 -16.36 -16.57
C PHE A 136 -17.09 -17.35 -16.07
N GLY A 137 -18.36 -17.04 -16.16
CA GLY A 137 -19.37 -17.87 -15.52
C GLY A 137 -20.67 -18.02 -16.34
N ASP A 138 -21.40 -19.08 -16.04
CA ASP A 138 -22.67 -19.44 -16.69
C ASP A 138 -23.68 -18.31 -16.66
N GLY A 139 -23.96 -17.73 -17.83
CA GLY A 139 -24.93 -16.66 -17.99
C GLY A 139 -24.51 -15.31 -17.38
N LYS A 140 -23.32 -15.23 -16.81
CA LYS A 140 -22.73 -13.98 -16.32
C LYS A 140 -21.74 -13.42 -17.33
N HIS A 141 -21.65 -12.13 -17.36
CA HIS A 141 -20.62 -11.45 -18.13
C HIS A 141 -19.23 -11.76 -17.54
N TYR A 142 -18.20 -11.59 -18.35
CA TYR A 142 -16.83 -11.65 -17.88
C TYR A 142 -16.58 -10.52 -16.86
N GLU A 143 -16.12 -10.88 -15.68
CA GLU A 143 -15.82 -9.96 -14.57
C GLU A 143 -14.33 -10.03 -14.22
N SER A 144 -13.77 -8.91 -13.81
CA SER A 144 -12.44 -8.82 -13.19
C SER A 144 -12.60 -8.37 -11.75
N TRP A 145 -12.19 -9.23 -10.83
CA TRP A 145 -12.16 -8.95 -9.40
C TRP A 145 -10.74 -8.52 -9.06
N VAL A 146 -10.58 -7.32 -8.55
CA VAL A 146 -9.28 -6.70 -8.33
C VAL A 146 -9.20 -6.21 -6.89
N THR A 147 -8.16 -6.61 -6.19
CA THR A 147 -7.77 -6.00 -4.93
C THR A 147 -6.68 -5.00 -5.22
N VAL A 148 -6.84 -3.79 -4.77
CA VAL A 148 -5.85 -2.71 -4.94
C VAL A 148 -5.48 -2.13 -3.59
N SER A 149 -4.22 -1.76 -3.46
CA SER A 149 -3.67 -1.06 -2.30
C SER A 149 -2.93 0.22 -2.73
N GLY A 150 -2.84 1.19 -1.84
CA GLY A 150 -2.14 2.45 -2.10
C GLY A 150 -1.90 3.25 -0.84
#